data_ea0ae4d1b26b44bd84c4314f51526733
#
_entry.id   ea0ae4d1b26b44bd84c4314f51526733
#
_cell.length_a   1.000
_cell.length_b   1.000
_cell.length_c   1.000
_cell.angle_alpha   90.00
_cell.angle_beta   90.00
_cell.angle_gamma   90.00
#
_symmetry.space_group_name_H-M   'P 1'
#
loop_
_entity.id
_entity.type
_entity.pdbx_description
1 polymer ?
#
loop_
_entity_poly.entity_id
_entity_poly.type
_entity_poly.pdbx_seq_one_letter_code
_entity_poly.pdbx_strand_id
1 'polypeptide(L)'
;IVNTPGWQFWNDDPKFAQRVYSDIRNMIRRDRNHPSVWMWEPILNETWYPADFAGRTVEIVGEEFPGGRALAACDESARGSEHFTIRFRHPANADPGEQRGETDPKVSYFTREWGDNVDDWNSHNSPSRVSRGWGEHAMLVQAQHYASPDYPYSCLETLHRTTPQHMGGCLWHSFDHQRGYHPDPFYGGVMDAFRQPKYSWTMFASQRPAEKLDRPFATGPMVYIAHEMTPFSPKDVTVYSNCDEVRLTFCRDGKTRTLRRDSLGKSMKSPVYLFTDMYDFMTDKALDRNGHKEEAWLFAEGIIDGKVVATHRVFPARRPAQIRLSLDNEGIPLVADGSDFVTVVASMTDSEGNVKRLNNQTLHFTVEGEGHIIGDTVTGVNPVPLTWGTAPLLVRSTLTPGKIRIRATTVKEGLQTPLAGELVIESVAPAMPQIYSESEAASLPAVTSLSQKKADGADRKTSAEKLREVERQQEEFGEKPK
;
A
#
# COMPACT_ATOMS: atom_id res chain seq x y z
N ILE A 1 -12.00 -7.07 9.24
CA ILE A 1 -11.81 -7.02 10.71
C ILE A 1 -12.20 -5.63 11.17
N VAL A 2 -12.95 -5.54 12.25
CA VAL A 2 -13.33 -4.27 12.88
C VAL A 2 -12.91 -4.36 14.34
N ASN A 3 -12.20 -3.36 14.84
CA ASN A 3 -11.64 -3.33 16.17
C ASN A 3 -12.01 -2.08 16.96
N THR A 4 -11.86 -2.14 18.28
CA THR A 4 -12.00 -0.98 19.15
C THR A 4 -10.66 -0.34 19.47
N PRO A 5 -10.62 0.97 19.78
CA PRO A 5 -9.42 1.64 20.27
C PRO A 5 -9.06 1.15 21.68
N GLY A 6 -7.82 1.33 22.09
CA GLY A 6 -7.37 1.01 23.43
C GLY A 6 -5.98 0.39 23.50
N TRP A 7 -5.20 0.53 22.43
CA TRP A 7 -3.84 0.01 22.30
C TRP A 7 -2.96 0.34 23.52
N GLN A 8 -2.40 -0.68 24.14
CA GLN A 8 -1.48 -0.68 25.28
C GLN A 8 -2.01 -0.05 26.60
N PHE A 9 -3.14 0.64 26.58
CA PHE A 9 -3.61 1.35 27.75
C PHE A 9 -4.84 0.67 28.35
N TRP A 10 -4.71 0.27 29.60
CA TRP A 10 -5.82 -0.13 30.45
C TRP A 10 -5.93 0.85 31.62
N ASN A 11 -7.14 1.21 31.98
CA ASN A 11 -7.44 2.04 33.14
C ASN A 11 -8.43 1.32 34.07
N ASP A 12 -8.08 1.18 35.33
CA ASP A 12 -8.88 0.49 36.32
C ASP A 12 -10.13 1.28 36.77
N ASP A 13 -10.35 2.50 36.27
CA ASP A 13 -11.62 3.19 36.51
C ASP A 13 -12.77 2.39 35.87
N PRO A 14 -13.80 1.99 36.68
CA PRO A 14 -14.96 1.25 36.17
C PRO A 14 -15.67 1.93 35.00
N LYS A 15 -15.58 3.25 34.88
CA LYS A 15 -16.12 4.01 33.75
C LYS A 15 -15.37 3.73 32.45
N PHE A 16 -14.09 3.40 32.54
CA PHE A 16 -13.30 3.06 31.35
C PHE A 16 -13.84 1.79 30.70
N ALA A 17 -13.97 0.70 31.45
CA ALA A 17 -14.55 -0.54 30.95
C ALA A 17 -15.96 -0.35 30.35
N GLN A 18 -16.82 0.43 31.02
CA GLN A 18 -18.17 0.72 30.54
C GLN A 18 -18.17 1.49 29.20
N ARG A 19 -17.24 2.43 29.01
CA ARG A 19 -17.08 3.14 27.73
C ARG A 19 -16.64 2.19 26.62
N VAL A 20 -15.64 1.33 26.89
CA VAL A 20 -15.19 0.34 25.91
C VAL A 20 -16.33 -0.62 25.53
N TYR A 21 -17.12 -1.10 26.48
CA TYR A 21 -18.31 -1.91 26.17
C TYR A 21 -19.33 -1.17 25.29
N SER A 22 -19.54 0.11 25.56
CA SER A 22 -20.39 0.96 24.70
C SER A 22 -19.82 1.11 23.29
N ASP A 23 -18.50 1.31 23.17
CA ASP A 23 -17.84 1.45 21.87
C ASP A 23 -17.91 0.15 21.06
N ILE A 24 -17.73 -1.01 21.69
CA ILE A 24 -17.91 -2.32 21.06
C ILE A 24 -19.34 -2.45 20.52
N ARG A 25 -20.35 -2.11 21.29
CA ARG A 25 -21.75 -2.14 20.84
C ARG A 25 -22.00 -1.22 19.66
N ASN A 26 -21.51 0.01 19.75
CA ASN A 26 -21.67 1.01 18.69
C ASN A 26 -20.97 0.59 17.39
N MET A 27 -19.76 0.05 17.50
CA MET A 27 -19.02 -0.49 16.37
C MET A 27 -19.82 -1.61 15.66
N ILE A 28 -20.31 -2.58 16.43
CA ILE A 28 -21.05 -3.70 15.87
C ILE A 28 -22.37 -3.22 15.25
N ARG A 29 -23.12 -2.35 15.90
CA ARG A 29 -24.37 -1.78 15.40
C ARG A 29 -24.17 -1.00 14.11
N ARG A 30 -23.08 -0.25 13.98
CA ARG A 30 -22.72 0.48 12.78
C ARG A 30 -22.43 -0.45 11.60
N ASP A 31 -21.65 -1.51 11.85
CA ASP A 31 -21.00 -2.27 10.79
C ASP A 31 -21.62 -3.66 10.50
N ARG A 32 -22.49 -4.17 11.38
CA ARG A 32 -23.04 -5.53 11.26
C ARG A 32 -23.87 -5.82 10.00
N ASN A 33 -24.33 -4.78 9.31
CA ASN A 33 -25.09 -4.91 8.07
C ASN A 33 -24.20 -4.87 6.82
N HIS A 34 -22.89 -4.72 6.97
CA HIS A 34 -21.95 -4.79 5.87
C HIS A 34 -21.53 -6.26 5.63
N PRO A 35 -21.86 -6.87 4.48
CA PRO A 35 -21.60 -8.29 4.23
C PRO A 35 -20.10 -8.63 4.16
N SER A 36 -19.23 -7.64 4.00
CA SER A 36 -17.77 -7.81 4.04
C SER A 36 -17.20 -7.92 5.47
N VAL A 37 -17.96 -7.57 6.50
CA VAL A 37 -17.55 -7.71 7.89
C VAL A 37 -17.93 -9.09 8.40
N TRP A 38 -16.92 -9.91 8.71
CA TRP A 38 -17.12 -11.29 9.14
C TRP A 38 -16.40 -11.63 10.46
N MET A 39 -15.53 -10.75 10.96
CA MET A 39 -14.77 -10.97 12.19
C MET A 39 -14.71 -9.69 13.02
N TRP A 40 -14.89 -9.83 14.33
CA TRP A 40 -14.88 -8.75 15.30
C TRP A 40 -13.69 -8.88 16.22
N GLU A 41 -12.88 -7.85 16.31
CA GLU A 41 -11.80 -7.71 17.29
C GLU A 41 -12.26 -6.74 18.39
N PRO A 42 -12.97 -7.21 19.42
CA PRO A 42 -13.53 -6.32 20.43
C PRO A 42 -12.47 -5.72 21.35
N ILE A 43 -11.26 -6.25 21.33
CA ILE A 43 -10.12 -5.79 22.11
C ILE A 43 -8.93 -5.67 21.18
N LEU A 44 -8.33 -4.48 21.11
CA LEU A 44 -7.13 -4.26 20.31
C LEU A 44 -5.94 -5.03 20.92
N ASN A 45 -5.04 -5.48 20.06
CA ASN A 45 -3.81 -6.17 20.45
C ASN A 45 -2.96 -5.37 21.45
N GLU A 46 -2.05 -6.07 22.15
CA GLU A 46 -1.10 -5.47 23.08
C GLU A 46 -1.75 -4.68 24.22
N THR A 47 -3.05 -4.89 24.48
CA THR A 47 -3.76 -4.24 25.58
C THR A 47 -3.79 -5.16 26.78
N TRP A 48 -3.31 -4.67 27.92
CA TRP A 48 -3.27 -5.41 29.18
C TRP A 48 -4.57 -5.18 29.98
N TYR A 49 -5.52 -6.08 29.85
CA TYR A 49 -6.84 -6.00 30.48
C TYR A 49 -7.10 -7.21 31.39
N PRO A 50 -8.06 -7.11 32.36
CA PRO A 50 -8.49 -8.26 33.16
C PRO A 50 -9.17 -9.35 32.31
N ALA A 51 -9.03 -10.61 32.75
CA ALA A 51 -9.59 -11.75 32.01
C ALA A 51 -11.13 -11.74 31.94
N ASP A 52 -11.79 -11.27 32.99
CA ASP A 52 -13.25 -11.12 33.05
C ASP A 52 -13.77 -10.07 32.04
N PHE A 53 -12.97 -9.02 31.80
CA PHE A 53 -13.27 -8.06 30.76
C PHE A 53 -13.32 -8.74 29.37
N ALA A 54 -12.38 -9.63 29.06
CA ALA A 54 -12.35 -10.38 27.81
C ALA A 54 -13.61 -11.22 27.62
N GLY A 55 -14.01 -11.98 28.63
CA GLY A 55 -15.25 -12.77 28.58
C GLY A 55 -16.47 -11.90 28.30
N ARG A 56 -16.58 -10.75 28.96
CA ARG A 56 -17.69 -9.82 28.76
C ARG A 56 -17.73 -9.24 27.33
N THR A 57 -16.58 -8.97 26.70
CA THR A 57 -16.55 -8.47 25.32
C THR A 57 -17.09 -9.50 24.34
N VAL A 58 -16.77 -10.78 24.51
CA VAL A 58 -17.32 -11.87 23.67
C VAL A 58 -18.84 -11.98 23.82
N GLU A 59 -19.36 -11.83 25.05
CA GLU A 59 -20.81 -11.80 25.28
C GLU A 59 -21.48 -10.64 24.53
N ILE A 60 -20.89 -9.44 24.61
CA ILE A 60 -21.40 -8.25 23.90
C ILE A 60 -21.43 -8.47 22.39
N VAL A 61 -20.38 -9.08 21.82
CA VAL A 61 -20.39 -9.43 20.39
C VAL A 61 -21.57 -10.35 20.07
N GLY A 62 -21.83 -11.35 20.91
CA GLY A 62 -22.97 -12.27 20.75
C GLY A 62 -24.34 -11.61 20.95
N GLU A 63 -24.46 -10.61 21.81
CA GLU A 63 -25.69 -9.84 22.03
C GLU A 63 -26.03 -8.95 20.83
N GLU A 64 -25.02 -8.32 20.23
CA GLU A 64 -25.23 -7.35 19.14
C GLU A 64 -25.21 -7.97 17.75
N PHE A 65 -24.59 -9.13 17.60
CA PHE A 65 -24.50 -9.87 16.32
C PHE A 65 -24.81 -11.35 16.57
N PRO A 66 -26.00 -11.85 16.19
CA PRO A 66 -26.37 -13.26 16.39
C PRO A 66 -25.33 -14.20 15.74
N GLY A 67 -24.83 -15.17 16.53
CA GLY A 67 -23.71 -16.03 16.11
C GLY A 67 -22.33 -15.39 16.24
N GLY A 68 -22.24 -14.13 16.62
CA GLY A 68 -21.01 -13.36 16.66
C GLY A 68 -19.95 -13.85 17.64
N ARG A 69 -20.33 -14.62 18.68
CA ARG A 69 -19.37 -15.22 19.62
C ARG A 69 -18.29 -16.05 18.91
N ALA A 70 -18.68 -16.81 17.90
CA ALA A 70 -17.77 -17.61 17.10
C ALA A 70 -16.92 -16.79 16.12
N LEU A 71 -17.19 -15.49 15.99
CA LEU A 71 -16.48 -14.57 15.11
C LEU A 71 -15.71 -13.49 15.89
N ALA A 72 -15.67 -13.60 17.21
CA ALA A 72 -14.86 -12.74 18.07
C ALA A 72 -13.41 -13.24 18.09
N ALA A 73 -12.46 -12.30 17.97
CA ALA A 73 -11.04 -12.58 17.90
C ALA A 73 -10.22 -11.74 18.88
N CYS A 74 -9.11 -12.29 19.35
CA CYS A 74 -8.11 -11.59 20.17
C CYS A 74 -6.71 -12.17 19.94
N ASP A 75 -5.68 -11.52 20.48
CA ASP A 75 -4.34 -12.08 20.50
C ASP A 75 -4.29 -13.40 21.28
N GLU A 76 -3.55 -14.38 20.76
CA GLU A 76 -3.39 -15.69 21.39
C GLU A 76 -2.79 -15.60 22.80
N SER A 77 -1.86 -14.67 23.00
CA SER A 77 -1.17 -14.44 24.28
C SER A 77 -1.95 -13.56 25.24
N ALA A 78 -3.11 -13.03 24.85
CA ALA A 78 -3.89 -12.13 25.69
C ALA A 78 -4.55 -12.87 26.87
N ARG A 79 -4.73 -12.16 27.99
CA ARG A 79 -5.51 -12.67 29.12
C ARG A 79 -6.96 -12.90 28.70
N GLY A 80 -7.54 -14.05 29.05
CA GLY A 80 -8.91 -14.39 28.67
C GLY A 80 -9.05 -14.83 27.22
N SER A 81 -7.96 -15.14 26.51
CA SER A 81 -7.99 -15.67 25.14
C SER A 81 -8.77 -16.98 25.03
N GLU A 82 -8.93 -17.73 26.12
CA GLU A 82 -9.75 -18.96 26.21
C GLU A 82 -11.23 -18.72 25.90
N HIS A 83 -11.73 -17.50 26.02
CA HIS A 83 -13.10 -17.13 25.64
C HIS A 83 -13.31 -17.00 24.12
N PHE A 84 -12.22 -16.93 23.33
CA PHE A 84 -12.26 -16.66 21.90
C PHE A 84 -12.00 -17.91 21.09
N THR A 85 -12.76 -18.08 20.03
CA THR A 85 -12.61 -19.17 19.05
C THR A 85 -11.71 -18.80 17.86
N ILE A 86 -11.41 -17.52 17.68
CA ILE A 86 -10.42 -17.02 16.73
C ILE A 86 -9.30 -16.37 17.52
N ARG A 87 -8.06 -16.80 17.28
CA ARG A 87 -6.88 -16.22 17.93
C ARG A 87 -5.86 -15.75 16.93
N PHE A 88 -5.31 -14.58 17.19
CA PHE A 88 -4.24 -14.05 16.35
C PHE A 88 -2.92 -14.69 16.73
N ARG A 89 -2.30 -15.32 15.72
CA ARG A 89 -1.01 -15.97 15.84
C ARG A 89 -0.12 -15.57 14.68
N HIS A 90 1.10 -15.19 14.99
CA HIS A 90 2.12 -14.99 13.98
C HIS A 90 2.76 -16.33 13.63
N PRO A 91 2.77 -16.76 12.36
CA PRO A 91 3.49 -17.96 11.94
C PRO A 91 5.00 -17.72 11.86
N ALA A 92 5.47 -16.53 12.26
CA ALA A 92 6.87 -16.16 12.27
C ALA A 92 7.73 -17.19 13.01
N ASN A 93 8.94 -17.40 12.57
CA ASN A 93 9.94 -18.29 13.16
C ASN A 93 9.64 -19.79 13.05
N ALA A 94 8.66 -20.21 12.28
CA ALA A 94 8.58 -21.62 11.92
C ALA A 94 9.63 -21.92 10.86
N ASP A 95 10.49 -22.89 11.13
CA ASP A 95 11.32 -23.48 10.09
C ASP A 95 10.40 -23.96 8.95
N PRO A 96 10.77 -23.77 7.68
CA PRO A 96 10.00 -24.29 6.57
C PRO A 96 9.73 -25.79 6.75
N GLY A 97 8.55 -26.17 7.20
CA GLY A 97 8.17 -27.54 7.51
C GLY A 97 7.87 -27.83 9.00
N GLU A 98 8.19 -26.96 9.93
CA GLU A 98 7.71 -27.09 11.31
C GLU A 98 6.30 -26.51 11.43
N GLN A 99 5.34 -27.38 11.63
CA GLN A 99 4.06 -26.98 12.18
C GLN A 99 4.27 -26.55 13.63
N ARG A 100 3.99 -25.31 13.96
CA ARG A 100 3.97 -24.88 15.36
C ARG A 100 2.98 -25.71 16.14
N GLY A 101 3.50 -26.49 17.08
CA GLY A 101 2.90 -27.14 18.21
C GLY A 101 1.40 -27.53 18.16
N GLU A 102 0.94 -28.25 19.12
CA GLU A 102 -0.46 -28.65 19.24
C GLU A 102 -1.38 -27.43 19.16
N THR A 103 -2.22 -27.42 18.15
CA THR A 103 -3.27 -26.43 17.97
C THR A 103 -4.53 -26.96 18.62
N ASP A 104 -5.20 -26.15 19.44
CA ASP A 104 -6.54 -26.47 19.93
C ASP A 104 -7.48 -26.66 18.72
N PRO A 105 -8.05 -27.85 18.52
CA PRO A 105 -8.91 -28.12 17.33
C PRO A 105 -10.20 -27.29 17.32
N LYS A 106 -10.53 -26.61 18.42
CA LYS A 106 -11.69 -25.73 18.55
C LYS A 106 -11.37 -24.27 18.21
N VAL A 107 -10.12 -23.96 17.92
CA VAL A 107 -9.66 -22.58 17.65
C VAL A 107 -9.22 -22.45 16.21
N SER A 108 -9.64 -21.38 15.56
CA SER A 108 -9.11 -20.94 14.30
C SER A 108 -8.06 -19.85 14.51
N TYR A 109 -7.04 -19.87 13.67
CA TYR A 109 -5.95 -18.90 13.76
C TYR A 109 -5.94 -17.94 12.59
N PHE A 110 -5.53 -16.70 12.84
CA PHE A 110 -5.38 -15.67 11.83
C PHE A 110 -4.15 -14.82 12.14
N THR A 111 -3.40 -14.42 11.15
CA THR A 111 -2.30 -13.46 11.36
C THR A 111 -2.84 -12.06 11.12
N ARG A 112 -3.13 -11.33 12.20
CA ARG A 112 -3.76 -10.03 12.14
C ARG A 112 -2.91 -9.00 11.40
N GLU A 113 -1.61 -9.03 11.64
CA GLU A 113 -0.64 -8.23 10.90
C GLU A 113 0.66 -9.02 10.68
N TRP A 114 1.25 -8.88 9.49
CA TRP A 114 2.50 -9.51 9.12
C TRP A 114 3.28 -8.65 8.13
N GLY A 115 4.56 -8.97 7.93
CA GLY A 115 5.44 -8.27 7.00
C GLY A 115 6.14 -7.05 7.58
N ASP A 116 5.74 -6.56 8.75
CA ASP A 116 6.42 -5.48 9.44
C ASP A 116 7.57 -6.02 10.28
N ASN A 117 8.69 -6.20 9.66
CA ASN A 117 9.90 -6.66 10.30
C ASN A 117 10.82 -5.49 10.58
N VAL A 118 10.79 -4.99 11.80
CA VAL A 118 11.47 -3.75 12.16
C VAL A 118 12.20 -3.88 13.49
N ASP A 119 13.38 -3.27 13.56
CA ASP A 119 14.16 -3.13 14.78
C ASP A 119 13.69 -1.92 15.60
N ASP A 120 13.18 -0.89 14.91
CA ASP A 120 12.56 0.26 15.52
C ASP A 120 11.41 0.82 14.67
N TRP A 121 10.48 1.51 15.33
CA TRP A 121 9.24 2.01 14.72
C TRP A 121 9.43 3.13 13.70
N ASN A 122 10.55 3.82 13.72
CA ASN A 122 10.80 5.03 12.94
C ASN A 122 11.96 4.88 11.97
N SER A 123 12.72 3.79 12.06
CA SER A 123 13.88 3.61 11.22
C SER A 123 13.53 3.09 9.84
N HIS A 124 14.43 3.30 8.90
CA HIS A 124 14.40 2.71 7.58
C HIS A 124 15.29 1.46 7.50
N ASN A 125 15.51 0.77 8.63
CA ASN A 125 16.42 -0.36 8.76
C ASN A 125 15.79 -1.70 8.34
N SER A 126 14.56 -1.68 7.87
CA SER A 126 13.85 -2.91 7.51
C SER A 126 13.57 -2.96 6.01
N PRO A 127 13.75 -4.14 5.38
CA PRO A 127 13.37 -4.34 3.99
C PRO A 127 11.86 -4.22 3.75
N SER A 128 11.02 -4.22 4.79
CA SER A 128 9.59 -3.92 4.65
C SER A 128 9.28 -2.43 4.51
N ARG A 129 10.23 -1.54 4.84
CA ARG A 129 10.05 -0.08 4.85
C ARG A 129 10.80 0.58 3.70
N VAL A 130 10.21 0.60 2.54
CA VAL A 130 10.84 1.07 1.31
C VAL A 130 10.01 2.17 0.67
N SER A 131 10.58 3.38 0.58
CA SER A 131 10.00 4.44 -0.24
C SER A 131 10.11 4.09 -1.73
N ARG A 132 9.05 4.35 -2.49
CA ARG A 132 9.07 4.22 -3.96
C ARG A 132 10.16 5.09 -4.60
N GLY A 133 10.47 6.23 -3.99
CA GLY A 133 11.53 7.15 -4.43
C GLY A 133 12.95 6.59 -4.30
N TRP A 134 13.17 5.51 -3.56
CA TRP A 134 14.50 4.87 -3.47
C TRP A 134 14.81 3.97 -4.67
N GLY A 135 13.84 3.79 -5.55
CA GLY A 135 14.05 3.20 -6.87
C GLY A 135 13.87 1.69 -6.93
N GLU A 136 14.24 1.15 -8.08
CA GLU A 136 13.99 -0.21 -8.50
C GLU A 136 14.50 -1.26 -7.53
N HIS A 137 15.78 -1.16 -7.16
CA HIS A 137 16.42 -2.18 -6.32
C HIS A 137 15.76 -2.29 -4.93
N ALA A 138 15.49 -1.14 -4.30
CA ALA A 138 14.83 -1.11 -2.99
C ALA A 138 13.42 -1.73 -3.04
N MET A 139 12.65 -1.43 -4.08
CA MET A 139 11.31 -2.01 -4.27
C MET A 139 11.36 -3.52 -4.57
N LEU A 140 12.39 -4.01 -5.27
CA LEU A 140 12.60 -5.46 -5.47
C LEU A 140 12.91 -6.16 -4.16
N VAL A 141 13.76 -5.56 -3.32
CA VAL A 141 14.10 -6.08 -1.98
C VAL A 141 12.84 -6.17 -1.11
N GLN A 142 12.00 -5.13 -1.10
CA GLN A 142 10.73 -5.16 -0.36
C GLN A 142 9.80 -6.27 -0.85
N ALA A 143 9.64 -6.41 -2.16
CA ALA A 143 8.79 -7.45 -2.73
C ALA A 143 9.31 -8.86 -2.40
N GLN A 144 10.62 -9.07 -2.45
CA GLN A 144 11.25 -10.33 -2.06
C GLN A 144 11.06 -10.61 -0.57
N HIS A 145 11.20 -9.60 0.29
CA HIS A 145 10.95 -9.74 1.72
C HIS A 145 9.52 -10.20 2.01
N TYR A 146 8.52 -9.62 1.36
CA TYR A 146 7.12 -10.03 1.53
C TYR A 146 6.82 -11.41 0.92
N ALA A 147 7.52 -11.80 -0.12
CA ALA A 147 7.37 -13.11 -0.73
C ALA A 147 8.00 -14.22 0.12
N SER A 148 9.29 -14.13 0.34
CA SER A 148 10.13 -15.13 1.04
C SER A 148 11.44 -14.48 1.50
N PRO A 149 11.51 -13.94 2.71
CA PRO A 149 12.73 -13.33 3.23
C PRO A 149 13.78 -14.38 3.62
N ASP A 150 15.03 -13.97 3.63
CA ASP A 150 16.16 -14.82 4.04
C ASP A 150 16.19 -15.10 5.56
N TYR A 151 15.34 -14.41 6.34
CA TYR A 151 15.25 -14.60 7.78
C TYR A 151 13.80 -14.82 8.22
N PRO A 152 13.59 -15.47 9.38
CA PRO A 152 12.30 -16.05 9.75
C PRO A 152 11.30 -15.01 10.22
N TYR A 153 10.52 -14.48 9.29
CA TYR A 153 9.36 -13.64 9.59
C TYR A 153 8.14 -14.07 8.80
N SER A 154 6.97 -13.56 9.21
CA SER A 154 5.76 -13.80 8.46
C SER A 154 5.86 -13.21 7.07
N CYS A 155 5.65 -14.03 6.07
CA CYS A 155 5.62 -13.69 4.66
C CYS A 155 4.60 -14.56 3.95
N LEU A 156 4.38 -14.34 2.67
CA LEU A 156 3.45 -15.18 1.90
C LEU A 156 3.82 -16.66 1.94
N GLU A 157 5.10 -16.97 1.80
CA GLU A 157 5.58 -18.34 1.84
C GLU A 157 5.26 -19.01 3.18
N THR A 158 5.54 -18.32 4.30
CA THR A 158 5.26 -18.83 5.65
C THR A 158 3.75 -18.98 5.90
N LEU A 159 2.93 -18.01 5.46
CA LEU A 159 1.49 -18.07 5.61
C LEU A 159 0.88 -19.27 4.88
N HIS A 160 1.41 -19.65 3.73
CA HIS A 160 0.92 -20.79 2.96
C HIS A 160 1.32 -22.15 3.57
N ARG A 161 2.28 -22.17 4.49
CA ARG A 161 2.78 -23.39 5.15
C ARG A 161 2.21 -23.57 6.56
N THR A 162 1.30 -22.74 6.99
CA THR A 162 0.73 -22.80 8.32
C THR A 162 -0.27 -23.96 8.50
N THR A 163 -0.73 -24.14 9.74
CA THR A 163 -1.67 -25.22 10.07
C THR A 163 -2.99 -25.10 9.29
N PRO A 164 -3.74 -26.20 9.06
CA PRO A 164 -5.04 -26.16 8.41
C PRO A 164 -6.07 -25.22 9.09
N GLN A 165 -5.89 -24.94 10.39
CA GLN A 165 -6.74 -24.03 11.15
C GLN A 165 -6.40 -22.56 10.93
N HIS A 166 -5.32 -22.24 10.21
CA HIS A 166 -4.93 -20.88 9.91
C HIS A 166 -5.72 -20.36 8.69
N MET A 167 -6.55 -19.36 8.92
CA MET A 167 -7.50 -18.85 7.92
C MET A 167 -6.91 -17.82 6.96
N GLY A 168 -5.72 -17.28 7.25
CA GLY A 168 -5.07 -16.26 6.45
C GLY A 168 -4.44 -15.14 7.28
N GLY A 169 -4.17 -14.02 6.65
CA GLY A 169 -3.55 -12.89 7.34
C GLY A 169 -3.70 -11.56 6.59
N CYS A 170 -3.46 -10.49 7.32
CA CYS A 170 -3.41 -9.13 6.80
C CYS A 170 -1.98 -8.61 6.80
N LEU A 171 -1.56 -8.04 5.69
CA LEU A 171 -0.29 -7.35 5.59
C LEU A 171 -0.33 -6.05 6.39
N TRP A 172 0.68 -5.81 7.17
CA TRP A 172 0.97 -4.50 7.71
C TRP A 172 2.05 -3.84 6.83
N HIS A 173 1.71 -2.97 5.87
CA HIS A 173 0.37 -2.48 5.57
C HIS A 173 0.18 -2.18 4.08
N SER A 174 -1.00 -1.63 3.70
CA SER A 174 -1.34 -1.41 2.28
C SER A 174 -0.71 -0.14 1.69
N PHE A 175 -0.65 0.95 2.45
CA PHE A 175 -0.22 2.28 1.97
C PHE A 175 0.82 2.90 2.89
N ASP A 176 1.79 3.60 2.31
CA ASP A 176 2.64 4.49 3.10
C ASP A 176 1.77 5.53 3.81
N HIS A 177 2.06 5.81 5.06
CA HIS A 177 1.27 6.75 5.84
C HIS A 177 2.10 7.47 6.90
N GLN A 178 1.60 8.62 7.35
CA GLN A 178 2.19 9.37 8.45
C GLN A 178 1.68 8.85 9.79
N ARG A 179 2.58 8.42 10.68
CA ARG A 179 2.21 7.92 12.02
C ARG A 179 2.11 9.02 13.09
N GLY A 180 2.56 10.23 12.77
CA GLY A 180 2.39 11.41 13.63
C GLY A 180 3.47 11.65 14.69
N TYR A 181 4.35 10.70 14.99
CA TYR A 181 5.43 10.87 15.96
C TYR A 181 6.83 10.94 15.34
N HIS A 182 6.94 10.79 14.03
CA HIS A 182 8.17 11.01 13.28
C HIS A 182 7.90 11.88 12.06
N PRO A 183 8.81 12.77 11.64
CA PRO A 183 8.60 13.62 10.46
C PRO A 183 8.53 12.83 9.16
N ASP A 184 9.27 11.72 9.05
CA ASP A 184 9.22 10.88 7.87
C ASP A 184 7.98 9.98 7.84
N PRO A 185 7.39 9.74 6.67
CA PRO A 185 6.34 8.76 6.52
C PRO A 185 6.83 7.34 6.85
N PHE A 186 5.92 6.50 7.28
CA PHE A 186 6.13 5.08 7.42
C PHE A 186 5.98 4.40 6.06
N TYR A 187 7.07 3.92 5.48
CA TYR A 187 7.14 3.43 4.10
C TYR A 187 6.81 1.93 3.93
N GLY A 188 6.10 1.32 4.86
CA GLY A 188 5.76 -0.10 4.83
C GLY A 188 4.65 -0.50 3.85
N GLY A 189 4.07 0.44 3.11
CA GLY A 189 3.02 0.16 2.15
C GLY A 189 3.48 -0.60 0.91
N VAL A 190 2.59 -1.38 0.31
CA VAL A 190 2.78 -1.94 -1.04
C VAL A 190 2.51 -0.89 -2.13
N MET A 191 1.91 0.22 -1.73
CA MET A 191 1.73 1.44 -2.52
C MET A 191 2.20 2.64 -1.69
N ASP A 192 2.56 3.73 -2.35
CA ASP A 192 2.82 4.99 -1.66
C ASP A 192 1.52 5.63 -1.12
N ALA A 193 1.64 6.75 -0.42
CA ALA A 193 0.49 7.46 0.18
C ALA A 193 -0.54 7.93 -0.86
N PHE A 194 -0.15 8.08 -2.11
CA PHE A 194 -1.01 8.45 -3.23
C PHE A 194 -1.43 7.25 -4.09
N ARG A 195 -1.27 6.02 -3.56
CA ARG A 195 -1.66 4.76 -4.20
C ARG A 195 -0.87 4.42 -5.47
N GLN A 196 0.30 5.04 -5.65
CA GLN A 196 1.22 4.64 -6.71
C GLN A 196 1.88 3.31 -6.33
N PRO A 197 1.79 2.25 -7.16
CA PRO A 197 2.23 0.92 -6.79
C PRO A 197 3.75 0.83 -6.69
N LYS A 198 4.21 0.03 -5.73
CA LYS A 198 5.55 -0.53 -5.65
C LYS A 198 5.54 -1.93 -6.30
N TYR A 199 6.70 -2.55 -6.50
CA TYR A 199 6.73 -3.89 -7.09
C TYR A 199 6.07 -4.95 -6.21
N SER A 200 6.07 -4.76 -4.89
CA SER A 200 5.35 -5.62 -3.95
C SER A 200 3.85 -5.70 -4.26
N TRP A 201 3.21 -4.61 -4.69
CA TRP A 201 1.81 -4.65 -5.13
C TRP A 201 1.61 -5.64 -6.28
N THR A 202 2.49 -5.60 -7.29
CA THR A 202 2.41 -6.52 -8.43
C THR A 202 2.71 -7.95 -8.04
N MET A 203 3.66 -8.16 -7.11
CA MET A 203 3.95 -9.48 -6.55
C MET A 203 2.70 -10.06 -5.85
N PHE A 204 1.98 -9.27 -5.05
CA PHE A 204 0.71 -9.71 -4.46
C PHE A 204 -0.37 -9.95 -5.51
N ALA A 205 -0.48 -9.10 -6.53
CA ALA A 205 -1.43 -9.29 -7.61
C ALA A 205 -1.21 -10.62 -8.35
N SER A 206 0.04 -11.08 -8.48
CA SER A 206 0.36 -12.37 -9.10
C SER A 206 -0.14 -13.58 -8.30
N GLN A 207 -0.55 -13.40 -7.03
CA GLN A 207 -1.12 -14.48 -6.24
C GLN A 207 -2.62 -14.71 -6.51
N ARG A 208 -3.25 -13.84 -7.30
CA ARG A 208 -4.66 -13.97 -7.69
C ARG A 208 -4.85 -15.13 -8.67
N PRO A 209 -6.08 -15.70 -8.75
CA PRO A 209 -6.37 -16.73 -9.73
C PRO A 209 -6.10 -16.29 -11.17
N ALA A 210 -5.50 -17.16 -11.97
CA ALA A 210 -5.35 -16.95 -13.40
C ALA A 210 -6.66 -17.12 -14.15
N GLU A 211 -7.66 -17.75 -13.54
CA GLU A 211 -9.02 -17.80 -14.06
C GLU A 211 -9.67 -16.42 -13.97
N LYS A 212 -10.34 -15.99 -15.04
CA LYS A 212 -11.13 -14.76 -15.03
C LYS A 212 -12.44 -15.01 -14.29
N LEU A 213 -12.57 -14.45 -13.11
CA LEU A 213 -13.75 -14.56 -12.25
C LEU A 213 -14.56 -13.26 -12.31
N ASP A 214 -15.86 -13.37 -12.16
CA ASP A 214 -16.75 -12.22 -11.92
C ASP A 214 -16.62 -11.82 -10.44
N ARG A 215 -15.70 -10.89 -10.17
CA ARG A 215 -15.34 -10.41 -8.84
C ARG A 215 -15.09 -8.89 -8.88
N PRO A 216 -15.26 -8.17 -7.76
CA PRO A 216 -14.98 -6.73 -7.69
C PRO A 216 -13.50 -6.36 -7.83
N PHE A 217 -12.60 -7.33 -7.91
CA PHE A 217 -11.17 -7.14 -8.11
C PHE A 217 -10.69 -7.92 -9.34
N ALA A 218 -9.69 -7.40 -10.01
CA ALA A 218 -9.16 -8.00 -11.22
C ALA A 218 -8.60 -9.40 -10.98
N THR A 219 -9.06 -10.36 -11.77
CA THR A 219 -8.50 -11.72 -11.87
C THR A 219 -8.20 -12.02 -13.34
N GLY A 220 -7.56 -13.12 -13.61
CA GLY A 220 -7.16 -13.54 -14.95
C GLY A 220 -5.65 -13.70 -15.06
N PRO A 221 -5.17 -14.17 -16.22
CA PRO A 221 -3.76 -14.37 -16.45
C PRO A 221 -2.99 -13.03 -16.41
N MET A 222 -1.83 -13.02 -15.76
CA MET A 222 -0.95 -11.86 -15.74
C MET A 222 0.52 -12.26 -15.83
N VAL A 223 1.30 -11.39 -16.44
CA VAL A 223 2.76 -11.39 -16.41
C VAL A 223 3.25 -9.95 -16.34
N TYR A 224 4.22 -9.67 -15.49
CA TYR A 224 4.76 -8.34 -15.28
C TYR A 224 6.28 -8.39 -15.07
N ILE A 225 7.02 -7.67 -15.89
CA ILE A 225 8.46 -7.50 -15.78
C ILE A 225 8.72 -6.37 -14.79
N ALA A 226 9.30 -6.69 -13.63
CA ALA A 226 9.71 -5.70 -12.63
C ALA A 226 11.15 -5.26 -12.91
N HIS A 227 11.34 -4.48 -13.98
CA HIS A 227 12.63 -4.03 -14.45
C HIS A 227 12.47 -2.79 -15.35
N GLU A 228 13.30 -1.77 -15.18
CA GLU A 228 13.15 -0.48 -15.88
C GLU A 228 14.22 -0.23 -16.96
N MET A 229 15.12 -1.17 -17.18
CA MET A 229 16.20 -1.08 -18.17
C MET A 229 17.04 0.22 -18.04
N THR A 230 17.31 0.64 -16.79
CA THR A 230 18.11 1.83 -16.50
C THR A 230 19.58 1.47 -16.28
N PRO A 231 20.50 2.45 -16.18
CA PRO A 231 21.90 2.19 -15.82
C PRO A 231 22.07 1.54 -14.42
N PHE A 232 21.06 1.63 -13.57
CA PHE A 232 21.07 1.10 -12.20
C PHE A 232 20.23 -0.15 -12.04
N SER A 233 19.58 -0.61 -13.11
CA SER A 233 18.82 -1.84 -13.10
C SER A 233 19.73 -3.05 -12.95
N PRO A 234 19.28 -4.09 -12.19
CA PRO A 234 20.05 -5.31 -12.04
C PRO A 234 20.22 -6.06 -13.35
N LYS A 235 21.24 -6.93 -13.44
CA LYS A 235 21.37 -7.85 -14.58
C LYS A 235 20.32 -8.94 -14.59
N ASP A 236 19.87 -9.32 -13.42
CA ASP A 236 18.80 -10.29 -13.23
C ASP A 236 17.44 -9.60 -13.38
N VAL A 237 16.55 -10.23 -14.09
CA VAL A 237 15.21 -9.69 -14.36
C VAL A 237 14.18 -10.46 -13.56
N THR A 238 13.49 -9.74 -12.68
CA THR A 238 12.37 -10.28 -11.89
C THR A 238 11.08 -10.16 -12.68
N VAL A 239 10.31 -11.26 -12.73
CA VAL A 239 8.97 -11.29 -13.33
C VAL A 239 7.97 -11.88 -12.34
N TYR A 240 6.84 -11.21 -12.19
CA TYR A 240 5.69 -11.67 -11.42
C TYR A 240 4.60 -12.21 -12.36
N SER A 241 4.14 -13.41 -12.10
CA SER A 241 3.12 -14.04 -12.96
C SER A 241 2.34 -15.10 -12.19
N ASN A 242 1.07 -15.28 -12.54
CA ASN A 242 0.23 -16.40 -12.09
C ASN A 242 0.07 -17.49 -13.18
N CYS A 243 0.84 -17.43 -14.26
CA CYS A 243 0.86 -18.42 -15.32
C CYS A 243 1.73 -19.65 -14.95
N ASP A 244 1.60 -20.75 -15.70
CA ASP A 244 2.35 -21.98 -15.45
C ASP A 244 3.81 -21.88 -15.87
N GLU A 245 4.06 -21.11 -16.93
CA GLU A 245 5.39 -20.83 -17.46
C GLU A 245 5.51 -19.36 -17.80
N VAL A 246 6.72 -18.84 -17.69
CA VAL A 246 7.09 -17.51 -18.16
C VAL A 246 8.27 -17.64 -19.10
N ARG A 247 8.13 -17.09 -20.31
CA ARG A 247 9.20 -16.95 -21.27
C ARG A 247 9.63 -15.50 -21.37
N LEU A 248 10.89 -15.19 -21.07
CA LEU A 248 11.46 -13.85 -21.15
C LEU A 248 12.49 -13.79 -22.28
N THR A 249 12.35 -12.78 -23.12
CA THR A 249 13.25 -12.47 -24.23
C THR A 249 13.84 -11.07 -24.08
N PHE A 250 15.16 -10.95 -24.25
CA PHE A 250 15.82 -9.68 -24.52
C PHE A 250 16.07 -9.59 -26.02
N CYS A 251 15.58 -8.53 -26.67
CA CYS A 251 15.51 -8.46 -28.12
C CYS A 251 16.88 -8.37 -28.82
N ARG A 252 17.84 -7.63 -28.23
CA ARG A 252 19.06 -7.26 -28.96
C ARG A 252 20.03 -8.42 -29.20
N ASP A 253 20.12 -9.36 -28.30
CA ASP A 253 20.95 -10.55 -28.44
C ASP A 253 20.13 -11.83 -28.71
N GLY A 254 18.81 -11.68 -28.79
CA GLY A 254 17.88 -12.79 -28.98
C GLY A 254 17.83 -13.77 -27.80
N LYS A 255 18.42 -13.40 -26.66
CA LYS A 255 18.49 -14.23 -25.48
C LYS A 255 17.09 -14.51 -24.94
N THR A 256 16.70 -15.75 -24.95
CA THR A 256 15.39 -16.21 -24.50
C THR A 256 15.55 -17.29 -23.44
N ARG A 257 14.82 -17.17 -22.33
CA ARG A 257 14.77 -18.18 -21.27
C ARG A 257 13.32 -18.44 -20.86
N THR A 258 13.05 -19.68 -20.51
CA THR A 258 11.73 -20.10 -19.98
C THR A 258 11.91 -20.70 -18.62
N LEU A 259 11.10 -20.25 -17.67
CA LEU A 259 11.00 -20.81 -16.33
C LEU A 259 9.59 -21.36 -16.10
N ARG A 260 9.51 -22.50 -15.44
CA ARG A 260 8.23 -23.13 -15.09
C ARG A 260 7.95 -22.95 -13.61
N ARG A 261 6.70 -22.71 -13.25
CA ARG A 261 6.25 -22.50 -11.87
C ARG A 261 6.64 -23.66 -10.95
N ASP A 262 6.47 -24.90 -11.40
CA ASP A 262 6.76 -26.10 -10.64
C ASP A 262 8.26 -26.33 -10.35
N SER A 263 9.14 -25.71 -11.16
CA SER A 263 10.59 -25.74 -10.94
C SER A 263 11.08 -24.70 -9.89
N LEU A 264 10.25 -23.75 -9.52
CA LEU A 264 10.60 -22.64 -8.60
C LEU A 264 10.16 -22.89 -7.14
N GLY A 265 9.61 -24.06 -6.86
CA GLY A 265 9.14 -24.44 -5.53
C GLY A 265 7.62 -24.39 -5.40
N LYS A 266 7.10 -24.88 -4.26
CA LYS A 266 5.66 -25.02 -4.00
C LYS A 266 5.18 -24.19 -2.81
N SER A 267 6.06 -23.41 -2.22
CA SER A 267 5.77 -22.65 -1.01
C SER A 267 4.83 -21.47 -1.23
N MET A 268 4.88 -20.88 -2.42
CA MET A 268 3.95 -19.86 -2.87
C MET A 268 3.05 -20.40 -3.98
N LYS A 269 1.84 -19.89 -4.07
CA LYS A 269 0.92 -20.23 -5.17
C LYS A 269 1.49 -19.78 -6.52
N SER A 270 2.03 -18.58 -6.57
CA SER A 270 2.73 -18.02 -7.73
C SER A 270 4.12 -17.56 -7.29
N PRO A 271 5.17 -18.37 -7.47
CA PRO A 271 6.54 -18.01 -7.07
C PRO A 271 7.06 -16.85 -7.90
N VAL A 272 8.11 -16.20 -7.40
CA VAL A 272 8.82 -15.15 -8.13
C VAL A 272 9.69 -15.77 -9.20
N TYR A 273 9.56 -15.33 -10.45
CA TYR A 273 10.38 -15.76 -11.57
C TYR A 273 11.62 -14.88 -11.67
N LEU A 274 12.78 -15.39 -11.32
CA LEU A 274 14.06 -14.69 -11.43
C LEU A 274 14.86 -15.22 -12.61
N PHE A 275 15.04 -14.39 -13.62
CA PHE A 275 15.82 -14.68 -14.80
C PHE A 275 17.22 -14.09 -14.66
N THR A 276 18.21 -14.91 -14.35
CA THR A 276 19.57 -14.46 -14.09
C THR A 276 20.25 -13.98 -15.37
N ASP A 277 21.04 -12.92 -15.27
CA ASP A 277 21.88 -12.38 -16.34
C ASP A 277 21.14 -12.19 -17.68
N MET A 278 19.95 -11.61 -17.66
CA MET A 278 19.13 -11.33 -18.85
C MET A 278 19.39 -9.96 -19.46
N TYR A 279 19.86 -8.99 -18.68
CA TYR A 279 20.11 -7.64 -19.11
C TYR A 279 21.46 -7.11 -18.63
N ASP A 280 22.17 -6.39 -19.46
CA ASP A 280 23.37 -5.65 -19.08
C ASP A 280 23.40 -4.30 -19.79
N PHE A 281 23.26 -3.23 -19.04
CA PHE A 281 23.21 -1.87 -19.56
C PHE A 281 24.46 -1.50 -20.37
N MET A 282 25.64 -1.91 -19.92
CA MET A 282 26.89 -1.56 -20.61
C MET A 282 27.05 -2.29 -21.93
N THR A 283 26.61 -3.54 -22.00
CA THR A 283 26.56 -4.33 -23.24
C THR A 283 25.55 -3.71 -24.22
N ASP A 284 24.35 -3.35 -23.75
CA ASP A 284 23.34 -2.69 -24.55
C ASP A 284 23.85 -1.36 -25.12
N LYS A 285 24.51 -0.53 -24.32
CA LYS A 285 25.12 0.73 -24.76
C LYS A 285 26.29 0.55 -25.72
N ALA A 286 27.05 -0.53 -25.61
CA ALA A 286 28.11 -0.86 -26.56
C ALA A 286 27.52 -1.20 -27.95
N LEU A 287 26.41 -1.91 -27.98
CA LEU A 287 25.68 -2.18 -29.25
C LEU A 287 25.19 -0.87 -29.89
N ASP A 288 24.60 0.03 -29.12
CA ASP A 288 24.19 1.37 -29.60
C ASP A 288 25.34 2.14 -30.26
N ARG A 289 26.53 2.14 -29.65
CA ARG A 289 27.71 2.84 -30.12
C ARG A 289 28.27 2.23 -31.40
N ASN A 290 28.13 0.92 -31.55
CA ASN A 290 28.62 0.17 -32.73
C ASN A 290 27.62 0.17 -33.89
N GLY A 291 26.59 1.01 -33.84
CA GLY A 291 25.67 1.20 -34.95
C GLY A 291 24.44 0.29 -34.97
N HIS A 292 24.30 -0.57 -33.98
CA HIS A 292 23.07 -1.35 -33.72
C HIS A 292 21.99 -0.44 -33.13
N LYS A 293 21.26 0.27 -33.98
CA LYS A 293 20.20 1.22 -33.57
C LYS A 293 18.84 0.56 -33.39
N GLU A 294 18.80 -0.74 -33.32
CA GLU A 294 17.57 -1.48 -33.06
C GLU A 294 17.01 -1.11 -31.66
N GLU A 295 15.70 -1.13 -31.59
CA GLU A 295 15.02 -0.80 -30.32
C GLU A 295 15.33 -1.86 -29.26
N ALA A 296 15.80 -1.43 -28.09
CA ALA A 296 16.00 -2.34 -26.95
C ALA A 296 14.67 -2.57 -26.23
N TRP A 297 14.34 -3.81 -25.88
CA TRP A 297 13.20 -4.16 -25.05
C TRP A 297 13.38 -5.52 -24.36
N LEU A 298 12.71 -5.68 -23.23
CA LEU A 298 12.42 -6.96 -22.59
C LEU A 298 10.97 -7.33 -22.86
N PHE A 299 10.72 -8.60 -23.19
CA PHE A 299 9.39 -9.11 -23.47
C PHE A 299 9.14 -10.40 -22.72
N ALA A 300 8.10 -10.40 -21.89
CA ALA A 300 7.65 -11.56 -21.14
C ALA A 300 6.32 -12.08 -21.68
N GLU A 301 6.22 -13.40 -21.81
CA GLU A 301 5.03 -14.13 -22.19
C GLU A 301 4.65 -15.07 -21.04
N GLY A 302 3.43 -14.92 -20.54
CA GLY A 302 2.82 -15.85 -19.58
C GLY A 302 2.08 -16.96 -20.33
N ILE A 303 2.38 -18.20 -20.01
CA ILE A 303 1.92 -19.38 -20.73
C ILE A 303 1.11 -20.28 -19.77
N ILE A 304 -0.09 -20.68 -20.21
CA ILE A 304 -0.95 -21.67 -19.54
C ILE A 304 -1.35 -22.72 -20.59
N ASP A 305 -1.23 -23.99 -20.27
CA ASP A 305 -1.54 -25.12 -21.17
C ASP A 305 -0.85 -24.95 -22.55
N GLY A 306 0.40 -24.48 -22.57
CA GLY A 306 1.18 -24.28 -23.78
C GLY A 306 0.76 -23.09 -24.65
N LYS A 307 -0.21 -22.28 -24.21
CA LYS A 307 -0.68 -21.09 -24.94
C LYS A 307 -0.24 -19.80 -24.23
N VAL A 308 0.19 -18.82 -24.99
CA VAL A 308 0.46 -17.47 -24.48
C VAL A 308 -0.88 -16.80 -24.16
N VAL A 309 -1.08 -16.46 -22.89
CA VAL A 309 -2.33 -15.86 -22.36
C VAL A 309 -2.14 -14.45 -21.81
N ALA A 310 -0.92 -14.05 -21.54
CA ALA A 310 -0.58 -12.69 -21.09
C ALA A 310 0.79 -12.29 -21.63
N THR A 311 0.97 -11.00 -21.86
CA THR A 311 2.27 -10.46 -22.30
C THR A 311 2.58 -9.14 -21.59
N HIS A 312 3.86 -8.87 -21.38
CA HIS A 312 4.33 -7.58 -20.91
C HIS A 312 5.63 -7.21 -21.59
N ARG A 313 5.79 -5.93 -21.92
CA ARG A 313 6.99 -5.42 -22.57
C ARG A 313 7.50 -4.18 -21.86
N VAL A 314 8.82 -4.07 -21.71
CA VAL A 314 9.50 -2.93 -21.10
C VAL A 314 10.53 -2.38 -22.06
N PHE A 315 10.59 -1.06 -22.15
CA PHE A 315 11.54 -0.30 -22.96
C PHE A 315 12.39 0.61 -22.08
N PRO A 316 13.67 0.81 -22.38
CA PRO A 316 14.47 1.81 -21.69
C PRO A 316 13.97 3.21 -22.07
N ALA A 317 13.58 4.00 -21.09
CA ALA A 317 13.13 5.36 -21.33
C ALA A 317 14.27 6.24 -21.84
N ARG A 318 14.03 6.93 -22.95
CA ARG A 318 14.97 7.81 -23.62
C ARG A 318 14.98 9.21 -22.96
N ARG A 319 15.30 10.26 -23.72
CA ARG A 319 15.30 11.65 -23.23
C ARG A 319 13.89 12.08 -22.83
N PRO A 320 13.72 12.79 -21.71
CA PRO A 320 12.42 13.38 -21.37
C PRO A 320 11.91 14.28 -22.50
N ALA A 321 10.68 14.09 -22.93
CA ALA A 321 10.08 14.81 -24.04
C ALA A 321 8.75 15.48 -23.66
N GLN A 322 7.98 14.90 -22.76
CA GLN A 322 6.65 15.41 -22.40
C GLN A 322 6.24 14.99 -21.01
N ILE A 323 5.33 15.75 -20.42
CA ILE A 323 4.60 15.38 -19.22
C ILE A 323 3.26 14.80 -19.67
N ARG A 324 2.91 13.60 -19.22
CA ARG A 324 1.59 13.00 -19.42
C ARG A 324 0.80 13.07 -18.12
N LEU A 325 -0.45 13.52 -18.21
CA LEU A 325 -1.39 13.47 -17.09
C LEU A 325 -2.36 12.32 -17.29
N SER A 326 -2.60 11.55 -16.24
CA SER A 326 -3.59 10.50 -16.19
C SER A 326 -4.49 10.68 -14.97
N LEU A 327 -5.76 10.32 -15.10
CA LEU A 327 -6.71 10.29 -14.02
C LEU A 327 -6.70 8.90 -13.38
N ASP A 328 -6.58 8.86 -12.06
CA ASP A 328 -6.66 7.63 -11.27
C ASP A 328 -7.98 7.65 -10.47
N ASN A 329 -9.07 7.22 -11.13
CA ASN A 329 -10.42 7.20 -10.56
C ASN A 329 -11.22 5.95 -10.89
N GLU A 330 -10.61 4.97 -11.58
CA GLU A 330 -11.27 3.71 -12.02
C GLU A 330 -12.60 3.95 -12.78
N GLY A 331 -12.75 5.11 -13.44
CA GLY A 331 -13.95 5.48 -14.17
C GLY A 331 -15.09 5.99 -13.29
N ILE A 332 -14.87 6.20 -11.99
CA ILE A 332 -15.86 6.79 -11.07
C ILE A 332 -15.94 8.30 -11.35
N PRO A 333 -17.13 8.85 -11.61
CA PRO A 333 -17.29 10.30 -11.84
C PRO A 333 -16.92 11.10 -10.59
N LEU A 334 -16.25 12.25 -10.78
CA LEU A 334 -16.05 13.24 -9.74
C LEU A 334 -17.36 13.98 -9.47
N VAL A 335 -17.84 13.99 -8.24
CA VAL A 335 -19.08 14.65 -7.84
C VAL A 335 -18.82 16.08 -7.40
N ALA A 336 -19.62 17.03 -7.90
CA ALA A 336 -19.52 18.46 -7.55
C ALA A 336 -20.23 18.74 -6.22
N ASP A 337 -19.71 18.23 -5.12
CA ASP A 337 -20.24 18.40 -3.77
C ASP A 337 -19.31 19.23 -2.85
N GLY A 338 -18.19 19.74 -3.40
CA GLY A 338 -17.21 20.54 -2.68
C GLY A 338 -16.30 19.74 -1.76
N SER A 339 -16.46 18.41 -1.69
CA SER A 339 -15.65 17.51 -0.86
C SER A 339 -15.01 16.37 -1.65
N ASP A 340 -15.65 15.91 -2.71
CA ASP A 340 -15.14 14.83 -3.54
C ASP A 340 -13.88 15.24 -4.33
N PHE A 341 -12.96 14.33 -4.50
CA PHE A 341 -11.67 14.59 -5.14
C PHE A 341 -11.16 13.40 -5.96
N VAL A 342 -10.27 13.69 -6.88
CA VAL A 342 -9.58 12.71 -7.70
C VAL A 342 -8.08 12.87 -7.62
N THR A 343 -7.37 11.77 -7.83
CA THR A 343 -5.92 11.79 -8.00
C THR A 343 -5.57 11.92 -9.48
N VAL A 344 -4.77 12.93 -9.81
CA VAL A 344 -4.15 13.10 -11.13
C VAL A 344 -2.69 12.78 -11.01
N VAL A 345 -2.19 11.89 -11.86
CA VAL A 345 -0.79 11.48 -11.88
C VAL A 345 -0.09 12.08 -13.07
N ALA A 346 0.92 12.90 -12.83
CA ALA A 346 1.83 13.40 -13.85
C ALA A 346 3.00 12.43 -13.99
N SER A 347 3.30 12.03 -15.23
CA SER A 347 4.43 11.17 -15.56
C SER A 347 5.36 11.89 -16.53
N MET A 348 6.64 11.96 -16.21
CA MET A 348 7.67 12.41 -17.16
C MET A 348 7.96 11.28 -18.14
N THR A 349 7.71 11.49 -19.43
CA THR A 349 7.90 10.45 -20.43
C THR A 349 8.84 10.89 -21.55
N ASP A 350 9.40 9.92 -22.26
CA ASP A 350 10.02 10.15 -23.56
C ASP A 350 8.98 10.35 -24.67
N SER A 351 9.42 10.49 -25.91
CA SER A 351 8.55 10.66 -27.10
C SER A 351 7.61 9.48 -27.32
N GLU A 352 8.03 8.28 -26.94
CA GLU A 352 7.27 7.03 -27.11
C GLU A 352 6.30 6.77 -25.93
N GLY A 353 6.42 7.56 -24.86
CA GLY A 353 5.56 7.43 -23.69
C GLY A 353 6.14 6.58 -22.56
N ASN A 354 7.39 6.14 -22.66
CA ASN A 354 8.05 5.41 -21.59
C ASN A 354 8.38 6.35 -20.42
N VAL A 355 8.01 5.97 -19.21
CA VAL A 355 8.22 6.79 -18.02
C VAL A 355 9.70 6.87 -17.69
N LYS A 356 10.22 8.09 -17.55
CA LYS A 356 11.60 8.37 -17.17
C LYS A 356 11.77 8.24 -15.66
N ARG A 357 11.93 7.03 -15.16
CA ARG A 357 11.96 6.71 -13.71
C ARG A 357 13.00 7.47 -12.91
N LEU A 358 14.18 7.70 -13.48
CA LEU A 358 15.27 8.43 -12.80
C LEU A 358 15.12 9.95 -12.90
N ASN A 359 14.02 10.47 -13.48
CA ASN A 359 13.79 11.90 -13.52
C ASN A 359 13.20 12.39 -12.19
N ASN A 360 13.81 13.42 -11.61
CA ASN A 360 13.43 14.03 -10.34
C ASN A 360 13.17 15.54 -10.46
N GLN A 361 12.86 16.01 -11.67
CA GLN A 361 12.49 17.41 -11.86
C GLN A 361 11.26 17.78 -11.05
N THR A 362 11.19 19.06 -10.66
CA THR A 362 10.01 19.59 -9.97
C THR A 362 8.99 20.08 -10.99
N LEU A 363 7.73 19.71 -10.78
CA LEU A 363 6.61 20.13 -11.59
C LEU A 363 5.79 21.19 -10.86
N HIS A 364 5.24 22.13 -11.65
CA HIS A 364 4.26 23.10 -11.20
C HIS A 364 2.93 22.79 -11.89
N PHE A 365 1.86 22.70 -11.10
CA PHE A 365 0.50 22.46 -11.58
C PHE A 365 -0.33 23.73 -11.54
N THR A 366 -1.20 23.90 -12.52
CA THR A 366 -2.29 24.87 -12.50
C THR A 366 -3.61 24.14 -12.70
N VAL A 367 -4.64 24.60 -11.97
CA VAL A 367 -6.03 24.09 -12.08
C VAL A 367 -6.94 25.27 -12.34
N GLU A 368 -7.74 25.19 -13.39
CA GLU A 368 -8.70 26.21 -13.80
C GLU A 368 -10.10 25.58 -13.93
N GLY A 369 -11.15 26.36 -13.65
CA GLY A 369 -12.55 25.92 -13.71
C GLY A 369 -13.05 25.43 -12.36
N GLU A 370 -13.90 24.39 -12.39
CA GLU A 370 -14.68 23.95 -11.22
C GLU A 370 -13.91 22.97 -10.31
N GLY A 371 -12.65 23.31 -9.98
CA GLY A 371 -11.81 22.50 -9.12
C GLY A 371 -10.66 23.25 -8.45
N HIS A 372 -10.16 22.70 -7.36
CA HIS A 372 -9.06 23.25 -6.58
C HIS A 372 -8.01 22.19 -6.26
N ILE A 373 -6.74 22.60 -6.19
CA ILE A 373 -5.67 21.73 -5.66
C ILE A 373 -5.88 21.56 -4.15
N ILE A 374 -5.84 20.31 -3.66
CA ILE A 374 -5.82 20.05 -2.22
C ILE A 374 -4.40 20.31 -1.69
N GLY A 375 -4.30 21.22 -0.73
CA GLY A 375 -3.03 21.71 -0.18
C GLY A 375 -2.59 23.03 -0.84
N ASP A 376 -1.43 23.50 -0.43
CA ASP A 376 -0.89 24.77 -0.87
C ASP A 376 0.65 24.73 -0.99
N THR A 377 1.25 25.86 -1.32
CA THR A 377 2.71 26.00 -1.44
C THR A 377 3.44 25.80 -0.11
N VAL A 378 2.78 26.04 1.02
CA VAL A 378 3.36 25.89 2.37
C VAL A 378 3.54 24.42 2.73
N THR A 379 2.64 23.57 2.27
CA THR A 379 2.69 22.11 2.48
C THR A 379 3.58 21.38 1.48
N GLY A 380 4.14 22.08 0.49
CA GLY A 380 4.98 21.50 -0.54
C GLY A 380 4.23 20.65 -1.57
N VAL A 381 2.90 20.82 -1.64
CA VAL A 381 2.05 20.07 -2.58
C VAL A 381 2.21 20.59 -4.02
N ASN A 382 2.52 21.87 -4.17
CA ASN A 382 2.71 22.50 -5.48
C ASN A 382 3.66 23.73 -5.35
N PRO A 383 4.81 23.75 -5.99
CA PRO A 383 5.35 22.75 -6.91
C PRO A 383 5.83 21.46 -6.20
N VAL A 384 5.81 20.32 -6.90
CA VAL A 384 6.11 19.01 -6.36
C VAL A 384 7.21 18.30 -7.16
N PRO A 385 8.22 17.68 -6.51
CA PRO A 385 9.24 16.90 -7.21
C PRO A 385 8.67 15.58 -7.72
N LEU A 386 9.16 15.14 -8.88
CA LEU A 386 8.90 13.78 -9.35
C LEU A 386 9.54 12.75 -8.42
N THR A 387 8.78 11.76 -8.04
CA THR A 387 9.23 10.58 -7.31
C THR A 387 9.12 9.36 -8.21
N TRP A 388 10.24 8.75 -8.55
CA TRP A 388 10.28 7.63 -9.49
C TRP A 388 9.59 7.94 -10.83
N GLY A 389 9.86 9.17 -11.35
CA GLY A 389 9.35 9.65 -12.63
C GLY A 389 7.89 10.09 -12.65
N THR A 390 7.20 10.10 -11.51
CA THR A 390 5.79 10.52 -11.40
C THR A 390 5.57 11.51 -10.25
N ALA A 391 4.52 12.31 -10.34
CA ALA A 391 4.06 13.18 -9.27
C ALA A 391 2.53 13.16 -9.20
N PRO A 392 1.95 12.88 -8.03
CA PRO A 392 0.51 12.93 -7.82
C PRO A 392 0.05 14.35 -7.53
N LEU A 393 -1.18 14.65 -7.90
CA LEU A 393 -1.91 15.86 -7.51
C LEU A 393 -3.33 15.46 -7.10
N LEU A 394 -3.81 15.96 -5.97
CA LEU A 394 -5.20 15.81 -5.57
C LEU A 394 -5.98 17.04 -6.01
N VAL A 395 -7.07 16.83 -6.75
CA VAL A 395 -7.95 17.86 -7.25
C VAL A 395 -9.35 17.64 -6.69
N ARG A 396 -9.83 18.60 -5.91
CA ARG A 396 -11.17 18.61 -5.31
C ARG A 396 -12.13 19.40 -6.18
N SER A 397 -13.37 18.93 -6.31
CA SER A 397 -14.45 19.63 -6.98
C SER A 397 -14.90 20.89 -6.23
N THR A 398 -15.52 21.83 -6.95
CA THR A 398 -16.37 22.88 -6.36
C THR A 398 -17.80 22.34 -6.13
N LEU A 399 -18.70 23.19 -5.67
CA LEU A 399 -20.15 22.87 -5.58
C LEU A 399 -20.86 22.99 -6.94
N THR A 400 -20.20 23.48 -7.96
CA THR A 400 -20.73 23.67 -9.30
C THR A 400 -20.23 22.58 -10.24
N PRO A 401 -21.11 21.78 -10.86
CA PRO A 401 -20.70 20.84 -11.88
C PRO A 401 -20.07 21.55 -13.08
N GLY A 402 -18.97 21.03 -13.58
CA GLY A 402 -18.33 21.67 -14.71
C GLY A 402 -16.96 21.12 -15.06
N LYS A 403 -16.29 21.79 -16.01
CA LYS A 403 -14.99 21.41 -16.50
C LYS A 403 -13.88 21.91 -15.58
N ILE A 404 -12.89 21.06 -15.40
CA ILE A 404 -11.68 21.32 -14.65
C ILE A 404 -10.49 21.06 -15.59
N ARG A 405 -9.73 22.11 -15.89
CA ARG A 405 -8.51 22.01 -16.70
C ARG A 405 -7.31 21.95 -15.79
N ILE A 406 -6.50 20.93 -15.94
CA ILE A 406 -5.28 20.69 -15.18
C ILE A 406 -4.11 20.78 -16.13
N ARG A 407 -3.09 21.54 -15.79
CA ARG A 407 -1.86 21.66 -16.59
C ARG A 407 -0.65 21.48 -15.68
N ALA A 408 0.35 20.73 -16.16
CA ALA A 408 1.64 20.52 -15.50
C ALA A 408 2.80 20.99 -16.36
N THR A 409 3.73 21.71 -15.75
CA THR A 409 4.96 22.21 -16.39
C THR A 409 6.16 21.92 -15.51
N THR A 410 7.36 21.88 -16.09
CA THR A 410 8.61 21.87 -15.33
C THR A 410 8.88 23.26 -14.73
N VAL A 411 9.36 23.32 -13.49
CA VAL A 411 9.73 24.61 -12.85
C VAL A 411 10.96 25.21 -13.52
N LYS A 412 11.90 24.38 -13.97
CA LYS A 412 13.10 24.82 -14.69
C LYS A 412 12.92 24.61 -16.19
N GLU A 413 13.19 25.65 -16.94
CA GLU A 413 13.12 25.63 -18.40
C GLU A 413 14.53 25.67 -19.01
N GLY A 414 14.62 25.19 -20.25
CA GLY A 414 15.85 25.17 -21.05
C GLY A 414 15.54 24.83 -22.51
N LEU A 415 16.57 24.72 -23.34
CA LEU A 415 16.44 24.44 -24.78
C LEU A 415 15.67 23.14 -25.10
N GLN A 416 15.59 22.23 -24.15
CA GLN A 416 14.91 20.94 -24.28
C GLN A 416 13.93 20.71 -23.13
N THR A 417 13.16 21.75 -22.83
CA THR A 417 12.05 21.66 -21.87
C THR A 417 11.02 20.68 -22.37
N PRO A 418 10.63 19.67 -21.59
CA PRO A 418 9.55 18.76 -21.95
C PRO A 418 8.24 19.50 -22.20
N LEU A 419 7.44 19.01 -23.12
CA LEU A 419 6.11 19.57 -23.39
C LEU A 419 5.24 19.47 -22.13
N ALA A 420 4.47 20.51 -21.88
CA ALA A 420 3.52 20.56 -20.77
C ALA A 420 2.46 19.46 -20.92
N GLY A 421 2.06 18.88 -19.78
CA GLY A 421 0.91 17.97 -19.72
C GLY A 421 -0.38 18.75 -19.55
N GLU A 422 -1.45 18.34 -20.22
CA GLU A 422 -2.78 18.89 -20.04
C GLU A 422 -3.81 17.76 -19.93
N LEU A 423 -4.79 17.97 -19.02
CA LEU A 423 -5.92 17.07 -18.80
C LEU A 423 -7.16 17.92 -18.53
N VAL A 424 -8.26 17.55 -19.15
CA VAL A 424 -9.58 18.14 -18.85
C VAL A 424 -10.46 17.02 -18.32
N ILE A 425 -11.00 17.23 -17.12
CA ILE A 425 -11.98 16.36 -16.50
C ILE A 425 -13.27 17.14 -16.29
N GLU A 426 -14.36 16.42 -15.99
CA GLU A 426 -15.67 17.03 -15.74
C GLU A 426 -16.25 16.47 -14.45
N SER A 427 -16.73 17.35 -13.58
CA SER A 427 -17.47 16.97 -12.40
C SER A 427 -18.98 16.95 -12.69
N VAL A 428 -19.69 15.99 -12.07
CA VAL A 428 -21.12 15.79 -12.24
C VAL A 428 -21.91 16.29 -11.04
N ALA A 429 -23.18 16.66 -11.25
CA ALA A 429 -24.06 17.08 -10.18
C ALA A 429 -24.25 15.93 -9.15
N PRO A 430 -24.29 16.25 -7.84
CA PRO A 430 -24.61 15.26 -6.82
C PRO A 430 -26.04 14.74 -6.99
N ALA A 431 -26.23 13.45 -6.69
CA ALA A 431 -27.56 12.82 -6.75
C ALA A 431 -28.51 13.34 -5.66
N MET A 432 -27.94 13.87 -4.56
CA MET A 432 -28.71 14.50 -3.47
C MET A 432 -28.60 16.01 -3.55
N PRO A 433 -29.64 16.76 -3.15
CA PRO A 433 -29.57 18.21 -3.09
C PRO A 433 -28.46 18.69 -2.17
N GLN A 434 -27.74 19.71 -2.59
CA GLN A 434 -26.74 20.38 -1.75
C GLN A 434 -27.47 21.20 -0.65
N ILE A 435 -26.89 21.17 0.56
CA ILE A 435 -27.44 21.93 1.69
C ILE A 435 -27.10 23.43 1.56
N TYR A 436 -25.92 23.75 1.00
CA TYR A 436 -25.43 25.09 0.80
C TYR A 436 -25.10 25.34 -0.67
N SER A 437 -25.41 26.54 -1.15
CA SER A 437 -24.84 27.07 -2.39
C SER A 437 -23.38 27.51 -2.16
N GLU A 438 -22.63 27.74 -3.23
CA GLU A 438 -21.25 28.22 -3.13
C GLU A 438 -21.16 29.60 -2.45
N SER A 439 -22.12 30.48 -2.72
CA SER A 439 -22.20 31.81 -2.08
C SER A 439 -22.48 31.71 -0.58
N GLU A 440 -23.32 30.77 -0.16
CA GLU A 440 -23.58 30.51 1.26
C GLU A 440 -22.35 29.86 1.93
N ALA A 441 -21.71 28.89 1.27
CA ALA A 441 -20.48 28.27 1.77
C ALA A 441 -19.34 29.28 1.91
N ALA A 442 -19.18 30.22 0.96
CA ALA A 442 -18.18 31.29 1.02
C ALA A 442 -18.46 32.30 2.13
N SER A 443 -19.71 32.42 2.57
CA SER A 443 -20.10 33.30 3.67
C SER A 443 -19.89 32.71 5.06
N LEU A 444 -19.63 31.38 5.16
CA LEU A 444 -19.37 30.74 6.42
C LEU A 444 -18.01 31.19 6.99
N PRO A 445 -17.89 31.36 8.32
CA PRO A 445 -16.62 31.71 8.93
C PRO A 445 -15.56 30.67 8.53
N ALA A 446 -14.41 31.15 8.07
CA ALA A 446 -13.28 30.26 7.81
C ALA A 446 -12.99 29.43 9.07
N VAL A 447 -13.03 28.11 8.94
CA VAL A 447 -12.61 27.23 10.02
C VAL A 447 -11.11 27.43 10.18
N THR A 448 -10.74 28.30 11.12
CA THR A 448 -9.36 28.44 11.54
C THR A 448 -8.88 27.07 12.02
N SER A 449 -7.96 26.48 11.32
CA SER A 449 -7.43 25.17 11.67
C SER A 449 -6.93 25.23 13.14
N LEU A 450 -7.21 24.17 13.89
CA LEU A 450 -6.75 24.03 15.28
C LEU A 450 -5.21 24.20 15.41
N SER A 451 -4.48 24.06 14.30
CA SER A 451 -3.03 24.32 14.22
C SER A 451 -2.66 25.79 14.38
N GLN A 452 -3.48 26.74 13.94
CA GLN A 452 -3.20 28.17 14.12
C GLN A 452 -3.47 28.66 15.55
N LYS A 453 -4.41 28.07 16.27
CA LYS A 453 -4.62 28.40 17.70
C LYS A 453 -3.55 27.89 18.65
N LYS A 454 -2.77 26.87 18.25
CA LYS A 454 -1.65 26.34 19.04
C LYS A 454 -0.34 27.10 18.84
N ALA A 455 -0.23 27.99 17.87
CA ALA A 455 0.97 28.75 17.61
C ALA A 455 1.23 29.88 18.64
N ASP A 456 0.19 30.36 19.31
CA ASP A 456 0.24 31.57 20.12
C ASP A 456 0.35 31.36 21.64
N GLY A 457 0.58 30.15 22.13
CA GLY A 457 0.60 29.99 23.59
C GLY A 457 0.96 28.67 24.24
N ALA A 458 1.73 27.82 23.63
CA ALA A 458 2.20 26.60 24.34
C ALA A 458 3.70 26.38 24.16
N ASP A 459 4.39 26.22 25.29
CA ASP A 459 5.74 25.64 25.39
C ASP A 459 5.80 24.37 24.51
N ARG A 460 6.44 24.50 23.35
CA ARG A 460 6.64 23.37 22.44
C ARG A 460 7.77 22.52 23.00
N LYS A 461 7.43 21.40 23.65
CA LYS A 461 8.39 20.32 23.80
C LYS A 461 8.98 20.02 22.42
N THR A 462 10.28 20.01 22.30
CA THR A 462 10.98 19.65 21.07
C THR A 462 10.62 18.22 20.67
N SER A 463 10.75 17.88 19.38
CA SER A 463 10.51 16.51 18.92
C SER A 463 11.33 15.48 19.70
N ALA A 464 12.55 15.86 20.12
CA ALA A 464 13.41 15.01 20.95
C ALA A 464 12.88 14.82 22.37
N GLU A 465 12.24 15.81 22.98
CA GLU A 465 11.61 15.68 24.30
C GLU A 465 10.36 14.83 24.27
N LYS A 466 9.58 14.92 23.17
CA LYS A 466 8.41 14.05 22.95
C LYS A 466 8.84 12.61 22.73
N LEU A 467 9.90 12.38 21.96
CA LEU A 467 10.44 11.04 21.71
C LEU A 467 10.93 10.41 23.01
N ARG A 468 11.70 11.13 23.84
CA ARG A 468 12.15 10.65 25.14
C ARG A 468 11.00 10.36 26.11
N GLU A 469 9.90 11.09 26.03
CA GLU A 469 8.72 10.84 26.85
C GLU A 469 7.99 9.57 26.40
N VAL A 470 7.92 9.30 25.10
CA VAL A 470 7.38 8.05 24.53
C VAL A 470 8.31 6.88 24.87
N GLU A 471 9.63 7.02 24.72
CA GLU A 471 10.61 6.01 25.09
C GLU A 471 10.54 5.68 26.58
N ARG A 472 10.44 6.69 27.46
CA ARG A 472 10.28 6.49 28.89
C ARG A 472 8.95 5.79 29.22
N GLN A 473 7.87 6.16 28.56
CA GLN A 473 6.58 5.47 28.73
C GLN A 473 6.66 4.01 28.25
N GLN A 474 7.37 3.74 27.18
CA GLN A 474 7.60 2.37 26.71
C GLN A 474 8.49 1.56 27.66
N GLU A 475 9.50 2.17 28.29
CA GLU A 475 10.34 1.54 29.32
C GLU A 475 9.55 1.28 30.61
N GLU A 476 8.72 2.23 31.08
CA GLU A 476 7.88 2.07 32.26
C GLU A 476 6.80 0.99 32.07
N PHE A 477 6.30 0.80 30.85
CA PHE A 477 5.31 -0.25 30.51
C PHE A 477 5.93 -1.54 29.97
N GLY A 478 7.22 -1.54 29.62
CA GLY A 478 7.95 -2.69 29.07
C GLY A 478 8.47 -3.70 30.11
N GLU A 479 8.42 -3.40 31.41
CA GLU A 479 8.72 -4.38 32.44
C GLU A 479 7.57 -5.39 32.53
N LYS A 480 7.74 -6.53 31.83
CA LYS A 480 6.87 -7.69 31.97
C LYS A 480 6.82 -8.09 33.45
N PRO A 481 5.67 -8.17 34.09
CA PRO A 481 5.57 -8.85 35.38
C PRO A 481 5.97 -10.32 35.16
N LYS A 482 6.93 -10.77 35.97
CA LYS A 482 7.41 -12.15 36.01
C LYS A 482 6.29 -13.11 36.39
#